data_c2df1909ec1163eb130337a93090ac61
#
_entry.id   c2df1909ec1163eb130337a93090ac61
#
_cell.length_a   1.000
_cell.length_b   1.000
_cell.length_c   1.000
_cell.angle_alpha   90.00
_cell.angle_beta   90.00
_cell.angle_gamma   90.00
#
_symmetry.space_group_name_H-M   'P 1'
#
loop_
_entity.id
_entity.type
_entity.pdbx_description
1 polymer ?
#
loop_
_entity_poly.entity_id
_entity_poly.type
_entity_poly.pdbx_seq_one_letter_code
_entity_poly.pdbx_strand_id
1 'polypeptide(L)'
;MAGIRLSGLASGIDTETMIKQLMQAERAPVDRLSQKKQTLTWQRDAYREMNRALLDFRTAASDMLLSKNYQSKTVTSSNPTALTVTASPAASSGSVTIDSIDQLASAASVTMVAASGKKSDATLEESGLFTKDANGKINVQINTFDATGKAVTETLQLDATQKISDLTAAINGKTSLGMNAVFNDLTGKLVLTKTSTGNLNPNGADISIVDASDNTAKVNSQDGTFGREGQNAKYTIGGQQLEQTTNTFTQNGLTITLNNVATTATTINTTLDTQKNFDSIKNFVDKYNDVIDKMNKKVREEKYRDYQPLTDAQRKELSEDEVKKWEEKAMSGVLKNDSYLQDGMNQFRSAISSKIDTGYSYTSGTDTIQLQYMSQIGITSTSDFRDGGKLKIDETKLKKMLEEQPEGVYKLFTADAPEPTKDAQGNTIPNPNGLDGFVRQIQGFATTLRDKISGVAGRDGAVATTYRLGKSLADLDKSMLSWEDKLKRKEDSYYRRFAAMEQAMNQANSQSATLAGYLGQGQ
;
A
#
# COMPACT_ATOMS: atom_id res chain seq x y z
N MET A 1 -49.77 -25.36 8.80
CA MET A 1 -50.21 -26.61 9.46
C MET A 1 -49.60 -27.77 8.68
N ALA A 2 -48.68 -28.52 9.27
CA ALA A 2 -48.13 -29.73 8.68
C ALA A 2 -49.16 -30.84 8.86
N GLY A 3 -49.97 -31.10 7.82
CA GLY A 3 -50.88 -32.23 7.80
C GLY A 3 -50.05 -33.52 7.78
N ILE A 4 -50.39 -34.49 8.64
CA ILE A 4 -49.82 -35.85 8.62
C ILE A 4 -50.09 -36.40 7.23
N ARG A 5 -49.03 -36.51 6.41
CA ARG A 5 -49.09 -37.08 5.08
C ARG A 5 -49.01 -38.61 5.20
N LEU A 6 -50.16 -39.26 5.27
CA LEU A 6 -50.25 -40.74 5.25
C LEU A 6 -50.12 -41.14 3.75
N SER A 7 -48.96 -41.70 3.37
CA SER A 7 -48.71 -42.15 2.02
C SER A 7 -48.63 -43.68 1.97
N GLY A 8 -49.25 -44.30 0.97
CA GLY A 8 -49.02 -45.70 0.64
C GLY A 8 -49.83 -46.76 1.39
N LEU A 9 -50.77 -46.38 2.25
CA LEU A 9 -51.55 -47.34 3.07
C LEU A 9 -52.52 -48.22 2.30
N ALA A 10 -52.99 -47.77 1.11
CA ALA A 10 -53.97 -48.53 0.33
C ALA A 10 -53.42 -49.16 -0.96
N SER A 11 -52.38 -48.56 -1.52
CA SER A 11 -51.78 -49.03 -2.80
C SER A 11 -50.49 -49.83 -2.61
N GLY A 12 -49.85 -49.80 -1.44
CA GLY A 12 -48.52 -50.36 -1.24
C GLY A 12 -47.41 -49.64 -2.01
N ILE A 13 -47.70 -48.48 -2.65
CA ILE A 13 -46.78 -47.70 -3.48
C ILE A 13 -46.13 -46.64 -2.61
N ASP A 14 -44.80 -46.58 -2.59
CA ASP A 14 -44.05 -45.52 -1.96
C ASP A 14 -44.17 -44.21 -2.77
N THR A 15 -45.29 -43.51 -2.53
CA THR A 15 -45.59 -42.26 -3.23
C THR A 15 -44.60 -41.14 -2.91
N GLU A 16 -43.96 -41.17 -1.76
CA GLU A 16 -42.95 -40.17 -1.37
C GLU A 16 -41.67 -40.31 -2.18
N THR A 17 -41.18 -41.54 -2.35
CA THR A 17 -39.99 -41.82 -3.20
C THR A 17 -40.28 -41.50 -4.67
N MET A 18 -41.50 -41.82 -5.17
CA MET A 18 -41.89 -41.44 -6.54
C MET A 18 -41.94 -39.94 -6.74
N ILE A 19 -42.52 -39.16 -5.79
CA ILE A 19 -42.54 -37.70 -5.89
C ILE A 19 -41.12 -37.15 -5.86
N LYS A 20 -40.26 -37.65 -5.01
CA LYS A 20 -38.84 -37.24 -4.97
C LYS A 20 -38.14 -37.46 -6.30
N GLN A 21 -38.32 -38.60 -6.94
CA GLN A 21 -37.72 -38.89 -8.27
C GLN A 21 -38.31 -37.98 -9.37
N LEU A 22 -39.60 -37.77 -9.37
CA LEU A 22 -40.24 -36.82 -10.32
C LEU A 22 -39.74 -35.38 -10.10
N MET A 23 -39.64 -34.93 -8.86
CA MET A 23 -39.11 -33.62 -8.51
C MET A 23 -37.62 -33.46 -8.86
N GLN A 24 -36.82 -34.53 -8.77
CA GLN A 24 -35.43 -34.51 -9.22
C GLN A 24 -35.30 -34.23 -10.72
N ALA A 25 -36.15 -34.83 -11.55
CA ALA A 25 -36.21 -34.53 -13.00
C ALA A 25 -36.66 -33.08 -13.27
N GLU A 26 -37.66 -32.58 -12.51
CA GLU A 26 -38.17 -31.22 -12.61
C GLU A 26 -37.17 -30.14 -12.16
N ARG A 27 -36.16 -30.49 -11.35
CA ARG A 27 -35.10 -29.57 -10.89
C ARG A 27 -34.04 -29.25 -11.94
N ALA A 28 -33.94 -30.03 -13.05
CA ALA A 28 -32.92 -29.85 -14.08
C ALA A 28 -32.77 -28.40 -14.60
N PRO A 29 -33.82 -27.58 -14.76
CA PRO A 29 -33.67 -26.17 -15.14
C PRO A 29 -32.98 -25.33 -14.06
N VAL A 30 -33.26 -25.56 -12.76
CA VAL A 30 -32.65 -24.86 -11.63
C VAL A 30 -31.17 -25.24 -11.52
N ASP A 31 -30.86 -26.52 -11.69
CA ASP A 31 -29.48 -27.02 -11.67
C ASP A 31 -28.62 -26.36 -12.76
N ARG A 32 -29.16 -26.20 -13.98
CA ARG A 32 -28.48 -25.48 -15.05
C ARG A 32 -28.27 -24.00 -14.74
N LEU A 33 -29.25 -23.33 -14.10
CA LEU A 33 -29.09 -21.95 -13.65
C LEU A 33 -28.02 -21.82 -12.56
N SER A 34 -28.00 -22.76 -11.61
CA SER A 34 -26.99 -22.83 -10.55
C SER A 34 -25.58 -23.03 -11.13
N GLN A 35 -25.41 -23.98 -12.05
CA GLN A 35 -24.14 -24.21 -12.76
C GLN A 35 -23.68 -22.96 -13.52
N LYS A 36 -24.60 -22.27 -14.23
CA LYS A 36 -24.31 -21.03 -14.92
C LYS A 36 -23.91 -19.92 -13.96
N LYS A 37 -24.63 -19.79 -12.83
CA LYS A 37 -24.30 -18.83 -11.76
C LYS A 37 -22.88 -19.10 -11.22
N GLN A 38 -22.56 -20.34 -10.93
CA GLN A 38 -21.24 -20.73 -10.44
C GLN A 38 -20.13 -20.40 -11.44
N THR A 39 -20.34 -20.68 -12.74
CA THR A 39 -19.39 -20.33 -13.81
C THR A 39 -19.16 -18.82 -13.88
N LEU A 40 -20.22 -18.00 -13.83
CA LEU A 40 -20.08 -16.54 -13.84
C LEU A 40 -19.42 -16.02 -12.56
N THR A 41 -19.65 -16.68 -11.43
CA THR A 41 -18.97 -16.35 -10.15
C THR A 41 -17.47 -16.58 -10.29
N TRP A 42 -17.03 -17.74 -10.77
CA TRP A 42 -15.62 -18.04 -11.02
C TRP A 42 -14.98 -17.08 -12.04
N GLN A 43 -15.73 -16.74 -13.11
CA GLN A 43 -15.26 -15.75 -14.09
C GLN A 43 -15.05 -14.37 -13.46
N ARG A 44 -16.00 -13.91 -12.64
CA ARG A 44 -15.90 -12.65 -11.88
C ARG A 44 -14.67 -12.67 -10.97
N ASP A 45 -14.48 -13.75 -10.23
CA ASP A 45 -13.41 -13.87 -9.25
C ASP A 45 -12.03 -13.96 -9.91
N ALA A 46 -11.93 -14.64 -11.07
CA ALA A 46 -10.72 -14.66 -11.88
C ALA A 46 -10.36 -13.25 -12.43
N TYR A 47 -11.34 -12.48 -12.88
CA TYR A 47 -11.11 -11.09 -13.27
C TYR A 47 -10.66 -10.21 -12.08
N ARG A 48 -11.24 -10.39 -10.90
CA ARG A 48 -10.84 -9.66 -9.70
C ARG A 48 -9.43 -10.01 -9.26
N GLU A 49 -9.04 -11.27 -9.38
CA GLU A 49 -7.65 -11.71 -9.16
C GLU A 49 -6.69 -10.96 -10.10
N MET A 50 -7.02 -10.86 -11.39
CA MET A 50 -6.24 -10.10 -12.35
C MET A 50 -6.20 -8.61 -12.02
N ASN A 51 -7.32 -8.05 -11.57
CA ASN A 51 -7.41 -6.64 -11.19
C ASN A 51 -6.51 -6.30 -9.98
N ARG A 52 -6.40 -7.22 -9.01
CA ARG A 52 -5.44 -7.08 -7.89
C ARG A 52 -4.00 -7.15 -8.39
N ALA A 53 -3.67 -8.14 -9.21
CA ALA A 53 -2.31 -8.27 -9.78
C ALA A 53 -1.88 -7.01 -10.58
N LEU A 54 -2.80 -6.44 -11.37
CA LEU A 54 -2.56 -5.19 -12.10
C LEU A 54 -2.43 -3.98 -11.17
N LEU A 55 -3.12 -3.96 -10.03
CA LEU A 55 -2.98 -2.89 -9.02
C LEU A 55 -1.60 -2.94 -8.36
N ASP A 56 -1.17 -4.12 -7.93
CA ASP A 56 0.15 -4.33 -7.32
C ASP A 56 1.26 -3.95 -8.30
N PHE A 57 1.11 -4.35 -9.54
CA PHE A 57 2.05 -3.98 -10.61
C PHE A 57 2.06 -2.46 -10.86
N ARG A 58 0.89 -1.81 -10.93
CA ARG A 58 0.81 -0.34 -11.09
C ARG A 58 1.50 0.40 -9.95
N THR A 59 1.40 -0.10 -8.71
CA THR A 59 2.10 0.46 -7.56
C THR A 59 3.60 0.36 -7.73
N ALA A 60 4.11 -0.79 -8.18
CA ALA A 60 5.52 -0.97 -8.49
C ALA A 60 5.98 -0.06 -9.65
N ALA A 61 5.15 0.12 -10.68
CA ALA A 61 5.42 1.06 -11.77
C ALA A 61 5.48 2.51 -11.27
N SER A 62 4.61 2.90 -10.32
CA SER A 62 4.66 4.25 -9.73
C SER A 62 5.97 4.49 -8.95
N ASP A 63 6.48 3.51 -8.23
CA ASP A 63 7.77 3.64 -7.54
C ASP A 63 8.92 3.82 -8.54
N MET A 64 8.86 3.16 -9.69
CA MET A 64 9.86 3.30 -10.77
C MET A 64 9.88 4.66 -11.47
N LEU A 65 8.94 5.58 -11.18
CA LEU A 65 9.05 6.96 -11.64
C LEU A 65 10.06 7.80 -10.84
N LEU A 66 10.53 7.28 -9.71
CA LEU A 66 11.45 7.99 -8.83
C LEU A 66 12.92 7.81 -9.26
N SER A 67 13.67 8.89 -9.33
CA SER A 67 15.10 8.90 -9.75
C SER A 67 15.99 8.03 -8.86
N LYS A 68 15.61 7.80 -7.60
CA LYS A 68 16.33 6.90 -6.67
C LYS A 68 16.53 5.47 -7.20
N ASN A 69 15.70 5.01 -8.15
CA ASN A 69 15.76 3.67 -8.71
C ASN A 69 16.79 3.54 -9.87
N TYR A 70 17.32 4.68 -10.33
CA TYR A 70 18.26 4.74 -11.46
C TYR A 70 19.56 5.45 -11.13
N GLN A 71 19.53 6.32 -10.12
CA GLN A 71 20.63 7.22 -9.77
C GLN A 71 20.99 7.12 -8.27
N SER A 72 20.73 5.96 -7.64
CA SER A 72 21.22 5.69 -6.28
C SER A 72 22.70 5.88 -6.18
N LYS A 73 23.14 6.45 -5.08
CA LYS A 73 24.57 6.68 -4.79
C LYS A 73 25.00 5.84 -3.60
N THR A 74 26.20 5.34 -3.66
CA THR A 74 26.92 4.79 -2.51
C THR A 74 27.88 5.86 -2.02
N VAL A 75 27.89 6.05 -0.70
CA VAL A 75 28.79 7.00 -0.05
C VAL A 75 29.66 6.26 0.97
N THR A 76 30.94 6.52 0.93
CA THR A 76 31.91 6.01 1.92
C THR A 76 32.62 7.17 2.59
N SER A 77 32.82 7.06 3.89
CA SER A 77 33.61 8.00 4.68
C SER A 77 34.93 7.34 5.11
N SER A 78 36.04 8.04 5.00
CA SER A 78 37.34 7.56 5.51
C SER A 78 37.39 7.48 7.06
N ASN A 79 36.47 8.20 7.72
CA ASN A 79 36.30 8.17 9.19
C ASN A 79 34.82 8.14 9.56
N PRO A 80 34.17 6.95 9.54
CA PRO A 80 32.73 6.83 9.82
C PRO A 80 32.37 7.11 11.30
N THR A 81 33.36 7.16 12.22
CA THR A 81 33.12 7.55 13.60
C THR A 81 33.00 9.06 13.74
N ALA A 82 33.71 9.84 12.91
CA ALA A 82 33.66 11.29 12.93
C ALA A 82 32.38 11.85 12.30
N LEU A 83 31.97 11.26 11.18
CA LEU A 83 30.77 11.66 10.48
C LEU A 83 30.10 10.51 9.72
N THR A 84 28.79 10.62 9.57
CA THR A 84 28.00 9.76 8.68
C THR A 84 27.42 10.59 7.55
N VAL A 85 27.28 9.98 6.37
CA VAL A 85 26.79 10.68 5.16
C VAL A 85 25.78 9.82 4.42
N THR A 86 24.74 10.46 3.92
CA THR A 86 23.83 9.88 2.93
C THR A 86 23.77 10.76 1.69
N ALA A 87 23.58 10.16 0.52
CA ALA A 87 23.48 10.91 -0.73
C ALA A 87 22.07 10.82 -1.31
N SER A 88 21.57 11.93 -1.80
CA SER A 88 20.39 11.95 -2.67
C SER A 88 20.77 11.51 -4.09
N PRO A 89 19.81 11.11 -4.94
CA PRO A 89 20.08 10.82 -6.35
C PRO A 89 20.70 12.00 -7.11
N ALA A 90 20.43 13.22 -6.68
CA ALA A 90 20.95 14.44 -7.27
C ALA A 90 22.41 14.78 -6.85
N ALA A 91 22.98 14.03 -5.89
CA ALA A 91 24.35 14.24 -5.48
C ALA A 91 25.33 13.96 -6.64
N SER A 92 26.33 14.82 -6.82
CA SER A 92 27.39 14.60 -7.78
C SER A 92 28.30 13.46 -7.32
N SER A 93 28.72 12.60 -8.25
CA SER A 93 29.81 11.64 -7.98
C SER A 93 31.13 12.39 -7.82
N GLY A 94 31.96 11.95 -6.91
CA GLY A 94 33.25 12.60 -6.62
C GLY A 94 33.66 12.48 -5.16
N SER A 95 34.66 13.25 -4.79
CA SER A 95 35.23 13.28 -3.44
C SER A 95 35.06 14.66 -2.82
N VAL A 96 34.60 14.70 -1.57
CA VAL A 96 34.55 15.92 -0.76
C VAL A 96 35.32 15.64 0.53
N THR A 97 36.18 16.59 0.93
CA THR A 97 36.98 16.46 2.15
C THR A 97 36.53 17.48 3.18
N ILE A 98 36.23 17.03 4.37
CA ILE A 98 36.08 17.85 5.57
C ILE A 98 37.43 17.85 6.28
N ASP A 99 38.08 19.02 6.34
CA ASP A 99 39.45 19.14 6.84
C ASP A 99 39.53 18.90 8.34
N SER A 100 38.56 19.45 9.12
CA SER A 100 38.40 19.23 10.56
C SER A 100 36.96 19.37 11.02
N ILE A 101 36.62 18.77 12.13
CA ILE A 101 35.38 18.99 12.90
C ILE A 101 35.83 19.50 14.27
N ASP A 102 35.77 20.81 14.47
CA ASP A 102 36.36 21.48 15.63
C ASP A 102 35.41 21.42 16.84
N GLN A 103 34.07 21.46 16.58
CA GLN A 103 33.05 21.50 17.61
C GLN A 103 31.74 20.90 17.09
N LEU A 104 31.01 20.19 17.94
CA LEU A 104 29.67 19.75 17.68
C LEU A 104 28.65 20.76 18.20
N ALA A 105 27.53 20.87 17.52
CA ALA A 105 26.38 21.61 18.02
C ALA A 105 25.80 20.94 19.26
N SER A 106 25.53 21.74 20.27
CA SER A 106 24.89 21.30 21.52
C SER A 106 23.70 22.21 21.86
N ALA A 107 22.73 21.65 22.59
CA ALA A 107 21.54 22.39 23.00
C ALA A 107 21.83 23.24 24.25
N ALA A 108 21.19 24.40 24.34
CA ALA A 108 21.16 25.19 25.56
C ALA A 108 20.40 24.45 26.67
N SER A 109 20.85 24.62 27.88
CA SER A 109 20.18 24.08 29.07
C SER A 109 20.30 25.01 30.26
N VAL A 110 19.34 24.93 31.17
CA VAL A 110 19.35 25.60 32.45
C VAL A 110 18.96 24.61 33.54
N THR A 111 19.55 24.78 34.75
CA THR A 111 19.31 23.94 35.91
C THR A 111 18.89 24.80 37.08
N MET A 112 17.78 24.49 37.71
CA MET A 112 17.35 25.09 38.97
C MET A 112 17.43 24.03 40.08
N VAL A 113 17.77 24.44 41.30
CA VAL A 113 17.91 23.53 42.42
C VAL A 113 16.78 23.78 43.40
N ALA A 114 15.98 22.78 43.66
CA ALA A 114 14.92 22.85 44.67
C ALA A 114 15.50 22.81 46.08
N ALA A 115 14.70 23.20 47.05
CA ALA A 115 15.06 23.06 48.48
C ALA A 115 15.44 21.62 48.83
N SER A 116 16.40 21.49 49.78
CA SER A 116 16.98 20.20 50.13
C SER A 116 15.92 19.12 50.45
N GLY A 117 16.10 17.93 49.84
CA GLY A 117 15.24 16.77 50.07
C GLY A 117 13.88 16.82 49.38
N LYS A 118 13.58 17.85 48.57
CA LYS A 118 12.33 17.94 47.83
C LYS A 118 12.37 17.06 46.57
N LYS A 119 11.26 16.41 46.29
CA LYS A 119 11.07 15.52 45.15
C LYS A 119 9.99 16.08 44.19
N SER A 120 9.77 15.43 43.09
CA SER A 120 8.79 15.83 42.05
C SER A 120 7.33 15.93 42.56
N ASP A 121 7.01 15.25 43.67
CA ASP A 121 5.71 15.30 44.34
C ASP A 121 5.54 16.43 45.35
N ALA A 122 6.66 17.15 45.71
CA ALA A 122 6.60 18.34 46.55
C ALA A 122 5.83 19.47 45.86
N THR A 123 5.16 20.31 46.66
CA THR A 123 4.49 21.51 46.14
C THR A 123 5.50 22.53 45.61
N LEU A 124 5.04 23.37 44.70
CA LEU A 124 5.87 24.43 44.12
C LEU A 124 6.32 25.44 45.19
N GLU A 125 5.46 25.73 46.18
CA GLU A 125 5.83 26.55 47.35
C GLU A 125 6.94 25.91 48.17
N GLU A 126 6.81 24.63 48.51
CA GLU A 126 7.85 23.90 49.28
C GLU A 126 9.14 23.70 48.50
N SER A 127 9.07 23.72 47.18
CA SER A 127 10.26 23.56 46.31
C SER A 127 11.25 24.72 46.44
N GLY A 128 10.76 25.90 46.77
CA GLY A 128 11.57 27.12 46.82
C GLY A 128 12.11 27.58 45.45
N LEU A 129 11.66 26.99 44.38
CA LEU A 129 12.09 27.33 43.00
C LEU A 129 11.60 28.72 42.59
N PHE A 130 10.36 29.06 42.99
CA PHE A 130 9.69 30.31 42.65
C PHE A 130 8.93 30.89 43.84
N THR A 131 8.63 32.18 43.78
CA THR A 131 7.91 32.92 44.80
C THR A 131 6.41 32.98 44.44
N LYS A 132 5.52 32.75 45.39
CA LYS A 132 4.09 32.92 45.17
C LYS A 132 3.70 34.41 45.24
N ASP A 133 2.74 34.80 44.40
CA ASP A 133 2.12 36.12 44.46
C ASP A 133 1.13 36.25 45.63
N ALA A 134 0.53 37.42 45.78
CA ALA A 134 -0.46 37.71 46.83
C ALA A 134 -1.75 36.83 46.69
N ASN A 135 -1.97 36.23 45.54
CA ASN A 135 -3.13 35.35 45.24
C ASN A 135 -2.80 33.87 45.37
N GLY A 136 -1.59 33.53 45.84
CA GLY A 136 -1.12 32.14 46.00
C GLY A 136 -0.75 31.48 44.67
N LYS A 137 -0.50 32.27 43.60
CA LYS A 137 -0.08 31.76 42.30
C LYS A 137 1.44 31.91 42.12
N ILE A 138 2.01 31.00 41.38
CA ILE A 138 3.40 31.04 40.89
C ILE A 138 3.34 31.35 39.40
N ASN A 139 4.01 32.41 39.00
CA ASN A 139 4.03 32.88 37.62
C ASN A 139 5.46 32.72 37.04
N VAL A 140 5.63 31.73 36.17
CA VAL A 140 6.94 31.41 35.56
C VAL A 140 6.97 31.96 34.13
N GLN A 141 7.79 32.97 33.88
CA GLN A 141 8.05 33.45 32.54
C GLN A 141 9.30 32.81 31.98
N ILE A 142 9.15 32.17 30.82
CA ILE A 142 10.23 31.52 30.08
C ILE A 142 10.43 32.28 28.79
N ASN A 143 11.62 32.88 28.63
CA ASN A 143 12.04 33.52 27.40
C ASN A 143 13.05 32.62 26.70
N THR A 144 12.81 32.35 25.42
CA THR A 144 13.66 31.46 24.62
C THR A 144 13.57 31.84 23.15
N PHE A 145 14.18 31.06 22.27
CA PHE A 145 14.17 31.23 20.82
C PHE A 145 13.71 29.94 20.15
N ASP A 146 12.96 30.04 19.07
CA ASP A 146 12.63 28.86 18.24
C ASP A 146 13.85 28.43 17.40
N ALA A 147 13.73 27.32 16.66
CA ALA A 147 14.82 26.79 15.83
C ALA A 147 15.28 27.74 14.70
N THR A 148 14.51 28.81 14.42
CA THR A 148 14.86 29.85 13.43
C THR A 148 15.52 31.07 14.04
N GLY A 149 15.70 31.10 15.37
CA GLY A 149 16.25 32.24 16.11
C GLY A 149 15.22 33.34 16.42
N LYS A 150 13.93 33.08 16.29
CA LYS A 150 12.86 34.01 16.65
C LYS A 150 12.56 33.88 18.16
N ALA A 151 12.47 35.02 18.85
CA ALA A 151 12.16 35.07 20.27
C ALA A 151 10.74 34.53 20.56
N VAL A 152 10.66 33.71 21.61
CA VAL A 152 9.44 33.14 22.16
C VAL A 152 9.40 33.42 23.65
N THR A 153 8.28 33.97 24.14
CA THR A 153 8.02 34.18 25.55
C THR A 153 6.71 33.50 25.94
N GLU A 154 6.76 32.69 26.97
CA GLU A 154 5.59 32.03 27.55
C GLU A 154 5.53 32.32 29.05
N THR A 155 4.35 32.60 29.56
CA THR A 155 4.11 32.75 31.00
C THR A 155 3.19 31.60 31.44
N LEU A 156 3.67 30.81 32.39
CA LEU A 156 2.92 29.72 33.01
C LEU A 156 2.43 30.20 34.37
N GLN A 157 1.14 30.08 34.62
CA GLN A 157 0.53 30.38 35.92
C GLN A 157 0.04 29.09 36.57
N LEU A 158 0.59 28.76 37.74
CA LEU A 158 0.26 27.57 38.52
C LEU A 158 -0.14 27.94 39.94
N ASP A 159 -0.93 27.11 40.61
CA ASP A 159 -1.16 27.26 42.04
C ASP A 159 0.08 26.86 42.84
N ALA A 160 0.42 27.60 43.88
CA ALA A 160 1.57 27.29 44.74
C ALA A 160 1.48 25.88 45.37
N THR A 161 0.26 25.34 45.50
CA THR A 161 -0.03 23.99 45.97
C THR A 161 0.12 22.87 44.91
N GLN A 162 0.25 23.22 43.64
CA GLN A 162 0.56 22.24 42.59
C GLN A 162 1.98 21.72 42.75
N LYS A 163 2.25 20.55 42.19
CA LYS A 163 3.54 19.83 42.36
C LYS A 163 4.57 20.29 41.34
N ILE A 164 5.83 20.01 41.61
CA ILE A 164 6.92 20.19 40.63
C ILE A 164 6.66 19.39 39.36
N SER A 165 6.05 18.19 39.48
CA SER A 165 5.60 17.39 38.31
C SER A 165 4.60 18.12 37.43
N ASP A 166 3.72 18.95 38.00
CA ASP A 166 2.74 19.71 37.23
C ASP A 166 3.42 20.85 36.45
N LEU A 167 4.44 21.50 37.05
CA LEU A 167 5.27 22.49 36.36
C LEU A 167 6.02 21.86 35.19
N THR A 168 6.65 20.70 35.40
CA THR A 168 7.35 20.01 34.30
C THR A 168 6.40 19.60 33.20
N ALA A 169 5.20 19.11 33.53
CA ALA A 169 4.17 18.79 32.57
C ALA A 169 3.67 20.02 31.80
N ALA A 170 3.47 21.16 32.51
CA ALA A 170 3.06 22.42 31.89
C ALA A 170 4.09 22.95 30.89
N ILE A 171 5.39 22.88 31.23
CA ILE A 171 6.48 23.27 30.32
C ILE A 171 6.53 22.35 29.11
N ASN A 172 6.51 21.02 29.33
CA ASN A 172 6.55 20.03 28.25
C ASN A 172 5.32 20.07 27.35
N GLY A 173 4.18 20.51 27.87
CA GLY A 173 2.96 20.71 27.09
C GLY A 173 2.97 21.96 26.19
N LYS A 174 3.91 22.88 26.38
CA LYS A 174 4.08 24.09 25.58
C LYS A 174 5.07 23.85 24.42
N THR A 175 4.56 23.33 23.33
CA THR A 175 5.38 23.04 22.13
C THR A 175 6.08 24.27 21.55
N SER A 176 5.53 25.48 21.76
CA SER A 176 6.13 26.77 21.39
C SER A 176 7.49 27.01 22.02
N LEU A 177 7.73 26.50 23.24
CA LEU A 177 9.00 26.65 23.94
C LEU A 177 10.12 25.80 23.32
N GLY A 178 9.79 24.71 22.61
CA GLY A 178 10.78 23.80 22.01
C GLY A 178 11.81 23.30 23.03
N MET A 179 11.36 22.89 24.22
CA MET A 179 12.25 22.42 25.28
C MET A 179 11.63 21.26 26.07
N ASN A 180 12.49 20.50 26.75
CA ASN A 180 12.12 19.45 27.69
C ASN A 180 12.49 19.87 29.10
N ALA A 181 11.56 19.75 30.04
CA ALA A 181 11.75 19.94 31.47
C ALA A 181 11.74 18.57 32.18
N VAL A 182 12.77 18.28 32.97
CA VAL A 182 12.91 17.06 33.76
C VAL A 182 13.33 17.41 35.17
N PHE A 183 12.60 16.88 36.18
CA PHE A 183 13.03 16.97 37.56
C PHE A 183 13.68 15.66 37.98
N ASN A 184 14.84 15.75 38.60
CA ASN A 184 15.60 14.60 39.12
C ASN A 184 15.45 14.50 40.63
N ASP A 185 14.66 13.53 41.11
CA ASP A 185 14.35 13.32 42.53
C ASP A 185 15.55 12.98 43.37
N LEU A 186 16.63 12.44 42.79
CA LEU A 186 17.87 12.10 43.52
C LEU A 186 18.73 13.33 43.81
N THR A 187 18.70 14.30 42.89
CA THR A 187 19.56 15.50 42.98
C THR A 187 18.79 16.76 43.35
N GLY A 188 17.45 16.72 43.37
CA GLY A 188 16.60 17.88 43.59
C GLY A 188 16.73 18.96 42.50
N LYS A 189 17.13 18.56 41.27
CA LYS A 189 17.36 19.47 40.14
C LYS A 189 16.27 19.44 39.11
N LEU A 190 15.74 20.61 38.76
CA LEU A 190 14.90 20.84 37.59
C LEU A 190 15.82 21.28 36.45
N VAL A 191 15.88 20.46 35.39
CA VAL A 191 16.70 20.73 34.20
C VAL A 191 15.75 21.00 33.03
N LEU A 192 15.94 22.15 32.37
CA LEU A 192 15.28 22.50 31.12
C LEU A 192 16.34 22.45 30.01
N THR A 193 16.06 21.73 28.93
CA THR A 193 16.97 21.58 27.80
C THR A 193 16.22 21.88 26.52
N LYS A 194 16.80 22.68 25.63
CA LYS A 194 16.25 22.90 24.28
C LYS A 194 16.23 21.60 23.50
N THR A 195 15.21 21.43 22.66
CA THR A 195 15.14 20.31 21.70
C THR A 195 15.99 20.57 20.45
N SER A 196 16.24 21.83 20.12
CA SER A 196 17.15 22.28 19.07
C SER A 196 18.54 22.55 19.61
N THR A 197 19.54 22.24 18.82
CA THR A 197 20.96 22.56 19.09
C THR A 197 21.33 23.93 18.50
N GLY A 198 22.52 24.39 18.81
CA GLY A 198 23.08 25.62 18.30
C GLY A 198 22.86 26.83 19.22
N ASN A 199 23.63 27.89 19.00
CA ASN A 199 23.39 29.19 19.61
C ASN A 199 22.30 29.91 18.81
N LEU A 200 21.10 29.97 19.38
CA LEU A 200 19.92 30.55 18.76
C LEU A 200 19.77 32.04 19.06
N ASN A 201 20.53 32.55 20.05
CA ASN A 201 20.59 33.96 20.43
C ASN A 201 22.05 34.44 20.51
N PRO A 202 22.66 34.84 19.40
CA PRO A 202 24.06 35.32 19.42
C PRO A 202 24.32 36.52 20.33
N ASN A 203 23.27 37.26 20.71
CA ASN A 203 23.37 38.51 21.49
C ASN A 203 23.00 38.34 22.97
N GLY A 204 22.75 37.11 23.43
CA GLY A 204 22.35 36.88 24.82
C GLY A 204 22.01 35.40 25.11
N ALA A 205 21.38 35.17 26.23
CA ALA A 205 21.01 33.82 26.65
C ALA A 205 19.93 33.18 25.75
N ASP A 206 20.12 31.91 25.36
CA ASP A 206 19.12 31.10 24.62
C ASP A 206 17.89 30.78 25.48
N ILE A 207 18.07 30.65 26.78
CA ILE A 207 17.01 30.38 27.76
C ILE A 207 17.17 31.38 28.90
N SER A 208 16.09 32.03 29.29
CA SER A 208 16.00 32.82 30.51
C SER A 208 14.69 32.51 31.23
N ILE A 209 14.81 32.19 32.52
CA ILE A 209 13.65 31.92 33.39
C ILE A 209 13.56 33.05 34.42
N VAL A 210 12.38 33.65 34.46
CA VAL A 210 12.06 34.79 35.36
C VAL A 210 10.86 34.40 36.19
N ASP A 211 10.96 34.69 37.50
CA ASP A 211 9.78 34.66 38.37
C ASP A 211 8.98 35.95 38.11
N ALA A 212 7.86 35.82 37.45
CA ALA A 212 7.06 36.99 37.08
C ALA A 212 6.24 37.54 38.24
N SER A 213 6.26 36.89 39.44
CA SER A 213 5.61 37.39 40.65
C SER A 213 6.38 38.54 41.29
N ASP A 214 7.70 38.47 41.21
CA ASP A 214 8.63 39.50 41.78
C ASP A 214 9.60 40.09 40.73
N ASN A 215 9.46 39.68 39.48
CA ASN A 215 10.29 40.07 38.34
C ASN A 215 11.79 39.74 38.54
N THR A 216 12.11 38.68 39.30
CA THR A 216 13.47 38.25 39.52
C THR A 216 13.92 37.21 38.51
N ALA A 217 15.10 37.38 37.91
CA ALA A 217 15.71 36.36 37.09
C ALA A 217 16.16 35.18 37.98
N LYS A 218 15.69 33.99 37.67
CA LYS A 218 16.04 32.77 38.44
C LYS A 218 17.29 32.09 37.88
N VAL A 219 17.33 31.93 36.54
CA VAL A 219 18.46 31.32 35.84
C VAL A 219 18.38 31.65 34.35
N ASN A 220 19.51 31.65 33.69
CA ASN A 220 19.63 31.75 32.25
C ASN A 220 20.74 30.83 31.72
N SER A 221 20.79 30.62 30.39
CA SER A 221 21.78 29.73 29.79
C SER A 221 23.22 30.26 29.84
N GLN A 222 23.42 31.54 30.18
CA GLN A 222 24.73 32.14 30.37
C GLN A 222 25.23 32.05 31.82
N ASP A 223 24.45 31.50 32.72
CA ASP A 223 24.86 31.24 34.09
C ASP A 223 25.84 30.08 34.14
N GLY A 224 27.13 30.34 34.29
CA GLY A 224 28.19 29.33 34.22
C GLY A 224 28.08 28.17 35.23
N THR A 225 27.26 28.32 36.29
CA THR A 225 27.02 27.27 37.29
C THR A 225 25.78 26.45 36.98
N PHE A 226 24.73 27.11 36.55
CA PHE A 226 23.40 26.51 36.39
C PHE A 226 22.85 26.59 34.94
N GLY A 227 23.56 27.32 34.07
CA GLY A 227 23.18 27.46 32.66
C GLY A 227 24.30 27.08 31.70
N ARG A 228 23.91 26.63 30.54
CA ARG A 228 24.82 26.35 29.43
C ARG A 228 24.20 26.85 28.13
N GLU A 229 24.94 27.72 27.43
CA GLU A 229 24.58 28.17 26.08
C GLU A 229 24.51 27.03 25.08
N GLY A 230 23.65 27.16 24.07
CA GLY A 230 23.74 26.38 22.88
C GLY A 230 25.03 26.68 22.10
N GLN A 231 25.61 25.66 21.51
CA GLN A 231 26.83 25.79 20.71
C GLN A 231 26.56 25.37 19.27
N ASN A 232 27.10 26.12 18.31
CA ASN A 232 27.09 25.76 16.92
C ASN A 232 28.12 24.67 16.62
N ALA A 233 27.82 23.79 15.67
CA ALA A 233 28.84 22.96 15.04
C ALA A 233 29.82 23.83 14.27
N LYS A 234 31.12 23.58 14.40
CA LYS A 234 32.19 24.23 13.65
C LYS A 234 33.03 23.20 12.96
N TYR A 235 33.20 23.39 11.65
CA TYR A 235 33.98 22.47 10.83
C TYR A 235 34.64 23.22 9.67
N THR A 236 35.68 22.65 9.09
CA THR A 236 36.43 23.27 8.00
C THR A 236 36.32 22.45 6.71
N ILE A 237 36.02 23.10 5.58
CA ILE A 237 36.03 22.49 4.23
C ILE A 237 36.85 23.40 3.31
N GLY A 238 37.86 22.82 2.67
CA GLY A 238 38.71 23.56 1.73
C GLY A 238 39.41 24.76 2.35
N GLY A 239 39.82 24.63 3.64
CA GLY A 239 40.46 25.68 4.42
C GLY A 239 39.52 26.77 4.95
N GLN A 240 38.22 26.70 4.67
CA GLN A 240 37.22 27.65 5.16
C GLN A 240 36.44 27.06 6.34
N GLN A 241 36.46 27.74 7.47
CA GLN A 241 35.65 27.39 8.65
C GLN A 241 34.19 27.80 8.41
N LEU A 242 33.29 26.87 8.68
CA LEU A 242 31.85 27.01 8.58
C LEU A 242 31.19 26.70 9.92
N GLU A 243 30.03 27.32 10.14
CA GLU A 243 29.21 27.09 11.34
C GLU A 243 27.78 26.70 10.96
N GLN A 244 27.21 25.77 11.76
CA GLN A 244 25.82 25.34 11.64
C GLN A 244 25.20 25.17 13.03
N THR A 245 23.94 25.54 13.17
CA THR A 245 23.20 25.36 14.43
C THR A 245 22.88 23.88 14.73
N THR A 246 23.05 23.00 13.76
CA THR A 246 22.79 21.55 13.88
C THR A 246 24.00 20.74 13.48
N ASN A 247 24.09 19.49 14.02
CA ASN A 247 25.12 18.54 13.59
C ASN A 247 24.82 17.88 12.24
N THR A 248 23.61 18.09 11.69
CA THR A 248 23.20 17.54 10.39
C THR A 248 22.90 18.68 9.43
N PHE A 249 23.52 18.65 8.26
CA PHE A 249 23.32 19.62 7.21
C PHE A 249 23.37 18.97 5.83
N THR A 250 22.79 19.63 4.82
CA THR A 250 22.79 19.14 3.45
C THR A 250 23.59 20.08 2.57
N GLN A 251 24.55 19.52 1.82
CA GLN A 251 25.38 20.26 0.88
C GLN A 251 25.56 19.43 -0.41
N ASN A 252 25.29 20.02 -1.56
CA ASN A 252 25.44 19.38 -2.88
C ASN A 252 24.78 18.00 -3.00
N GLY A 253 23.60 17.83 -2.35
CA GLY A 253 22.86 16.58 -2.35
C GLY A 253 23.39 15.53 -1.36
N LEU A 254 24.43 15.85 -0.58
CA LEU A 254 24.91 15.03 0.53
C LEU A 254 24.31 15.54 1.83
N THR A 255 23.70 14.66 2.61
CA THR A 255 23.30 14.94 3.99
C THR A 255 24.38 14.38 4.91
N ILE A 256 25.09 15.28 5.58
CA ILE A 256 26.25 15.00 6.44
C ILE A 256 25.81 15.18 7.88
N THR A 257 26.09 14.18 8.72
CA THR A 257 25.88 14.26 10.17
C THR A 257 27.21 14.13 10.88
N LEU A 258 27.59 15.17 11.61
CA LEU A 258 28.80 15.20 12.44
C LEU A 258 28.53 14.44 13.75
N ASN A 259 29.32 13.40 14.03
CA ASN A 259 29.13 12.53 15.18
C ASN A 259 30.16 12.82 16.30
N ASN A 260 31.41 13.11 15.90
CA ASN A 260 32.50 13.40 16.82
C ASN A 260 33.42 14.50 16.27
N VAL A 261 34.11 15.17 17.14
CA VAL A 261 35.22 16.08 16.78
C VAL A 261 36.35 15.30 16.13
N ALA A 262 36.98 15.87 15.11
CA ALA A 262 38.08 15.25 14.38
C ALA A 262 39.04 16.33 13.86
N THR A 263 40.31 16.20 14.23
CA THR A 263 41.40 17.10 13.77
C THR A 263 42.06 16.61 12.48
N THR A 264 41.74 15.38 12.06
CA THR A 264 42.23 14.79 10.82
C THR A 264 41.19 14.91 9.73
N ALA A 265 41.63 15.19 8.53
CA ALA A 265 40.75 15.29 7.34
C ALA A 265 39.97 14.00 7.10
N THR A 266 38.68 14.14 6.87
CA THR A 266 37.76 13.04 6.56
C THR A 266 37.28 13.20 5.14
N THR A 267 37.61 12.24 4.30
CA THR A 267 37.22 12.21 2.88
C THR A 267 35.92 11.43 2.69
N ILE A 268 34.98 12.04 2.00
CA ILE A 268 33.68 11.46 1.61
C ILE A 268 33.75 11.15 0.12
N ASN A 269 33.65 9.87 -0.25
CA ASN A 269 33.59 9.45 -1.66
C ASN A 269 32.16 9.08 -2.01
N THR A 270 31.66 9.68 -3.09
CA THR A 270 30.33 9.42 -3.63
C THR A 270 30.45 8.78 -5.01
N THR A 271 29.90 7.60 -5.18
CA THR A 271 29.88 6.85 -6.43
C THR A 271 28.47 6.44 -6.78
N LEU A 272 28.21 6.18 -8.06
CA LEU A 272 26.95 5.61 -8.49
C LEU A 272 26.83 4.16 -7.99
N ASP A 273 25.69 3.79 -7.43
CA ASP A 273 25.39 2.41 -7.03
C ASP A 273 24.76 1.65 -8.20
N THR A 274 25.59 1.28 -9.16
CA THR A 274 25.15 0.59 -10.39
C THR A 274 24.43 -0.71 -10.08
N GLN A 275 24.87 -1.45 -9.05
CA GLN A 275 24.23 -2.72 -8.68
C GLN A 275 22.83 -2.50 -8.15
N LYS A 276 22.64 -1.58 -7.21
CA LYS A 276 21.33 -1.26 -6.66
C LYS A 276 20.35 -0.73 -7.71
N ASN A 277 20.84 0.10 -8.62
CA ASN A 277 20.05 0.63 -9.73
C ASN A 277 19.65 -0.49 -10.71
N PHE A 278 20.55 -1.42 -11.01
CA PHE A 278 20.26 -2.62 -11.78
C PHE A 278 19.20 -3.50 -11.09
N ASP A 279 19.36 -3.76 -9.80
CA ASP A 279 18.45 -4.59 -9.03
C ASP A 279 17.03 -3.98 -8.97
N SER A 280 16.93 -2.65 -8.89
CA SER A 280 15.64 -1.95 -8.95
C SER A 280 14.93 -2.18 -10.29
N ILE A 281 15.64 -2.04 -11.40
CA ILE A 281 15.10 -2.28 -12.74
C ILE A 281 14.76 -3.76 -12.93
N LYS A 282 15.64 -4.66 -12.48
CA LYS A 282 15.41 -6.11 -12.56
C LYS A 282 14.14 -6.51 -11.80
N ASN A 283 13.97 -6.04 -10.57
CA ASN A 283 12.76 -6.30 -9.76
C ASN A 283 11.49 -5.80 -10.46
N PHE A 284 11.56 -4.65 -11.12
CA PHE A 284 10.43 -4.14 -11.90
C PHE A 284 10.12 -5.03 -13.12
N VAL A 285 11.15 -5.45 -13.86
CA VAL A 285 11.00 -6.36 -15.02
C VAL A 285 10.45 -7.72 -14.57
N ASP A 286 10.88 -8.24 -13.42
CA ASP A 286 10.36 -9.48 -12.84
C ASP A 286 8.86 -9.34 -12.54
N LYS A 287 8.43 -8.24 -11.90
CA LYS A 287 6.99 -7.95 -11.65
C LYS A 287 6.18 -7.78 -12.93
N TYR A 288 6.77 -7.14 -13.96
CA TYR A 288 6.16 -7.06 -15.29
C TYR A 288 5.93 -8.47 -15.85
N ASN A 289 6.97 -9.31 -15.81
CA ASN A 289 6.91 -10.68 -16.30
C ASN A 289 5.88 -11.53 -15.55
N ASP A 290 5.73 -11.34 -14.23
CA ASP A 290 4.73 -12.02 -13.41
C ASP A 290 3.31 -11.68 -13.84
N VAL A 291 3.02 -10.41 -14.12
CA VAL A 291 1.69 -9.98 -14.60
C VAL A 291 1.41 -10.54 -15.99
N ILE A 292 2.37 -10.46 -16.90
CA ILE A 292 2.25 -11.04 -18.25
C ILE A 292 2.02 -12.55 -18.16
N ASP A 293 2.74 -13.25 -17.29
CA ASP A 293 2.59 -14.69 -17.09
C ASP A 293 1.20 -15.07 -16.57
N LYS A 294 0.70 -14.33 -15.58
CA LYS A 294 -0.65 -14.52 -15.03
C LYS A 294 -1.72 -14.31 -16.11
N MET A 295 -1.63 -13.22 -16.89
CA MET A 295 -2.57 -12.96 -17.99
C MET A 295 -2.48 -14.07 -19.04
N ASN A 296 -1.28 -14.43 -19.47
CA ASN A 296 -1.04 -15.44 -20.50
C ASN A 296 -1.54 -16.83 -20.08
N LYS A 297 -1.31 -17.22 -18.81
CA LYS A 297 -1.84 -18.46 -18.23
C LYS A 297 -3.37 -18.48 -18.28
N LYS A 298 -4.05 -17.43 -17.79
CA LYS A 298 -5.53 -17.36 -17.79
C LYS A 298 -6.13 -17.43 -19.19
N VAL A 299 -5.51 -16.76 -20.17
CA VAL A 299 -5.97 -16.74 -21.56
C VAL A 299 -5.75 -18.09 -22.27
N ARG A 300 -4.70 -18.84 -21.90
CA ARG A 300 -4.34 -20.12 -22.52
C ARG A 300 -4.78 -21.34 -21.73
N GLU A 301 -5.32 -21.15 -20.53
CA GLU A 301 -5.76 -22.22 -19.66
C GLU A 301 -6.72 -23.18 -20.40
N GLU A 302 -6.54 -24.48 -20.24
CA GLU A 302 -7.37 -25.47 -20.87
C GLU A 302 -8.79 -25.42 -20.32
N LYS A 303 -9.80 -25.47 -21.21
CA LYS A 303 -11.20 -25.53 -20.81
C LYS A 303 -11.72 -26.95 -20.97
N TYR A 304 -12.02 -27.60 -19.87
CA TYR A 304 -12.59 -28.94 -19.81
C TYR A 304 -14.11 -28.86 -19.94
N ARG A 305 -14.64 -29.11 -21.16
CA ARG A 305 -16.07 -28.94 -21.47
C ARG A 305 -16.97 -29.93 -20.75
N ASP A 306 -16.45 -31.12 -20.43
CA ASP A 306 -17.18 -32.20 -19.79
C ASP A 306 -17.28 -32.00 -18.26
N TYR A 307 -16.52 -31.07 -17.69
CA TYR A 307 -16.54 -30.71 -16.29
C TYR A 307 -17.37 -29.42 -16.10
N GLN A 308 -18.67 -29.61 -15.82
CA GLN A 308 -19.52 -28.50 -15.41
C GLN A 308 -19.47 -28.30 -13.90
N PRO A 309 -19.79 -27.11 -13.36
CA PRO A 309 -19.96 -26.96 -11.92
C PRO A 309 -20.89 -28.03 -11.37
N LEU A 310 -20.53 -28.64 -10.23
CA LEU A 310 -21.34 -29.68 -9.62
C LEU A 310 -22.67 -29.12 -9.11
N THR A 311 -23.75 -29.87 -9.32
CA THR A 311 -25.02 -29.63 -8.62
C THR A 311 -24.92 -30.06 -7.17
N ASP A 312 -25.83 -29.59 -6.30
CA ASP A 312 -25.85 -29.99 -4.88
C ASP A 312 -26.04 -31.50 -4.69
N ALA A 313 -26.77 -32.15 -5.61
CA ALA A 313 -26.95 -33.60 -5.59
C ALA A 313 -25.64 -34.32 -5.93
N GLN A 314 -24.98 -33.94 -7.02
CA GLN A 314 -23.68 -34.52 -7.44
C GLN A 314 -22.59 -34.30 -6.38
N ARG A 315 -22.56 -33.14 -5.74
CA ARG A 315 -21.60 -32.82 -4.69
C ARG A 315 -21.73 -33.74 -3.46
N LYS A 316 -22.94 -34.18 -3.13
CA LYS A 316 -23.20 -35.11 -2.02
C LYS A 316 -22.80 -36.57 -2.31
N GLU A 317 -22.70 -36.93 -3.57
CA GLU A 317 -22.32 -38.28 -4.02
C GLU A 317 -20.81 -38.45 -4.11
N LEU A 318 -20.03 -37.38 -4.09
CA LEU A 318 -18.58 -37.38 -4.21
C LEU A 318 -17.92 -37.09 -2.87
N SER A 319 -16.71 -37.59 -2.67
CA SER A 319 -15.85 -37.20 -1.56
C SER A 319 -15.32 -35.77 -1.74
N GLU A 320 -14.86 -35.16 -0.64
CA GLU A 320 -14.31 -33.79 -0.68
C GLU A 320 -13.13 -33.66 -1.66
N ASP A 321 -12.27 -34.65 -1.76
CA ASP A 321 -11.14 -34.69 -2.69
C ASP A 321 -11.59 -34.77 -4.16
N GLU A 322 -12.63 -35.54 -4.44
CA GLU A 322 -13.21 -35.68 -5.78
C GLU A 322 -13.90 -34.37 -6.19
N VAL A 323 -14.68 -33.76 -5.28
CA VAL A 323 -15.29 -32.46 -5.49
C VAL A 323 -14.22 -31.42 -5.84
N LYS A 324 -13.14 -31.35 -5.06
CA LYS A 324 -12.05 -30.41 -5.30
C LYS A 324 -11.41 -30.58 -6.67
N LYS A 325 -11.04 -31.83 -7.03
CA LYS A 325 -10.43 -32.14 -8.34
C LYS A 325 -11.37 -31.86 -9.50
N TRP A 326 -12.67 -32.12 -9.31
CA TRP A 326 -13.68 -31.81 -10.32
C TRP A 326 -13.82 -30.30 -10.52
N GLU A 327 -13.94 -29.55 -9.43
CA GLU A 327 -14.09 -28.09 -9.47
C GLU A 327 -12.86 -27.37 -10.01
N GLU A 328 -11.64 -27.86 -9.74
CA GLU A 328 -10.42 -27.36 -10.36
C GLU A 328 -10.51 -27.44 -11.89
N LYS A 329 -10.99 -28.56 -12.44
CA LYS A 329 -11.20 -28.70 -13.89
C LYS A 329 -12.36 -27.85 -14.41
N ALA A 330 -13.46 -27.80 -13.67
CA ALA A 330 -14.65 -27.00 -14.05
C ALA A 330 -14.36 -25.49 -14.03
N MET A 331 -13.47 -25.05 -13.15
CA MET A 331 -13.02 -23.66 -13.00
C MET A 331 -11.97 -23.28 -14.06
N SER A 332 -11.25 -24.29 -14.60
CA SER A 332 -10.20 -24.05 -15.59
C SER A 332 -10.77 -23.46 -16.89
N GLY A 333 -10.04 -22.49 -17.44
CA GLY A 333 -10.36 -21.85 -18.71
C GLY A 333 -11.59 -20.94 -18.69
N VAL A 334 -12.01 -20.42 -17.53
CA VAL A 334 -13.13 -19.44 -17.46
C VAL A 334 -12.81 -18.09 -18.14
N LEU A 335 -11.52 -17.77 -18.32
CA LEU A 335 -11.01 -16.64 -19.08
C LEU A 335 -10.24 -17.06 -20.35
N LYS A 336 -10.47 -18.29 -20.85
CA LYS A 336 -9.81 -18.74 -22.08
C LYS A 336 -10.18 -17.83 -23.26
N ASN A 337 -9.15 -17.39 -24.00
CA ASN A 337 -9.29 -16.47 -25.14
C ASN A 337 -9.96 -15.14 -24.79
N ASP A 338 -9.83 -14.69 -23.53
CA ASP A 338 -10.41 -13.40 -23.12
C ASP A 338 -9.79 -12.23 -23.87
N SER A 339 -10.64 -11.44 -24.54
CA SER A 339 -10.20 -10.34 -25.40
C SER A 339 -9.57 -9.18 -24.61
N TYR A 340 -10.07 -8.88 -23.41
CA TYR A 340 -9.53 -7.77 -22.60
C TYR A 340 -8.09 -8.07 -22.16
N LEU A 341 -7.82 -9.30 -21.74
CA LEU A 341 -6.47 -9.73 -21.34
C LEU A 341 -5.54 -9.81 -22.54
N GLN A 342 -6.02 -10.31 -23.70
CA GLN A 342 -5.23 -10.35 -24.93
C GLN A 342 -4.86 -8.94 -25.41
N ASP A 343 -5.82 -8.02 -25.46
CA ASP A 343 -5.58 -6.62 -25.84
C ASP A 343 -4.59 -5.95 -24.87
N GLY A 344 -4.76 -6.20 -23.56
CA GLY A 344 -3.83 -5.73 -22.55
C GLY A 344 -2.39 -6.21 -22.81
N MET A 345 -2.18 -7.51 -23.01
CA MET A 345 -0.84 -8.06 -23.33
C MET A 345 -0.26 -7.48 -24.61
N ASN A 346 -1.09 -7.24 -25.63
CA ASN A 346 -0.63 -6.60 -26.88
C ASN A 346 -0.18 -5.15 -26.64
N GLN A 347 -0.90 -4.39 -25.82
CA GLN A 347 -0.51 -3.03 -25.46
C GLN A 347 0.81 -3.02 -24.66
N PHE A 348 0.97 -3.91 -23.67
CA PHE A 348 2.22 -4.07 -22.95
C PHE A 348 3.39 -4.43 -23.87
N ARG A 349 3.17 -5.31 -24.83
CA ARG A 349 4.19 -5.68 -25.83
C ARG A 349 4.55 -4.50 -26.73
N SER A 350 3.59 -3.68 -27.14
CA SER A 350 3.85 -2.53 -28.01
C SER A 350 4.73 -1.48 -27.34
N ALA A 351 4.58 -1.29 -26.03
CA ALA A 351 5.37 -0.33 -25.26
C ALA A 351 6.88 -0.59 -25.32
N ILE A 352 7.30 -1.87 -25.33
CA ILE A 352 8.73 -2.21 -25.34
C ILE A 352 9.43 -1.84 -26.66
N SER A 353 8.69 -1.85 -27.74
CA SER A 353 9.19 -1.54 -29.09
C SER A 353 8.91 -0.09 -29.50
N SER A 354 8.17 0.66 -28.70
CA SER A 354 7.80 2.03 -29.02
C SER A 354 9.02 2.97 -29.00
N LYS A 355 9.00 3.96 -29.86
CA LYS A 355 9.92 5.09 -29.80
C LYS A 355 9.51 5.99 -28.64
N ILE A 356 10.44 6.29 -27.75
CA ILE A 356 10.23 7.10 -26.54
C ILE A 356 10.84 8.49 -26.77
N ASP A 357 10.09 9.54 -26.46
CA ASP A 357 10.60 10.91 -26.50
C ASP A 357 11.35 11.23 -25.20
N THR A 358 12.62 10.82 -25.14
CA THR A 358 13.46 11.07 -23.96
C THR A 358 14.04 12.48 -23.92
N GLY A 359 14.14 13.15 -25.07
CA GLY A 359 14.91 14.37 -25.23
C GLY A 359 16.40 14.21 -24.87
N TYR A 360 16.92 12.96 -24.80
CA TYR A 360 18.27 12.66 -24.34
C TYR A 360 19.13 12.06 -25.45
N SER A 361 20.35 12.62 -25.60
CA SER A 361 21.38 12.08 -26.50
C SER A 361 22.73 12.09 -25.80
N TYR A 362 23.63 11.20 -26.24
CA TYR A 362 24.99 11.13 -25.75
C TYR A 362 25.94 10.87 -26.91
N THR A 363 27.21 11.22 -26.72
CA THR A 363 28.25 10.99 -27.72
C THR A 363 28.97 9.67 -27.43
N SER A 364 29.09 8.82 -28.44
CA SER A 364 29.88 7.59 -28.41
C SER A 364 30.85 7.58 -29.60
N GLY A 365 32.13 7.79 -29.32
CA GLY A 365 33.10 8.08 -30.36
C GLY A 365 32.80 9.41 -31.05
N THR A 366 32.57 9.38 -32.36
CA THR A 366 32.20 10.54 -33.18
C THR A 366 30.70 10.72 -33.33
N ASP A 367 29.88 9.75 -32.91
CA ASP A 367 28.47 9.69 -33.22
C ASP A 367 27.62 10.22 -32.05
N THR A 368 26.62 11.02 -32.39
CA THR A 368 25.58 11.41 -31.44
C THR A 368 24.43 10.40 -31.48
N ILE A 369 24.24 9.66 -30.41
CA ILE A 369 23.21 8.64 -30.27
C ILE A 369 22.03 9.21 -29.48
N GLN A 370 20.85 9.17 -30.10
CA GLN A 370 19.60 9.46 -29.36
C GLN A 370 19.14 8.19 -28.67
N LEU A 371 18.86 8.29 -27.35
CA LEU A 371 18.40 7.17 -26.55
C LEU A 371 16.87 7.16 -26.55
N GLN A 372 16.26 6.32 -27.38
CA GLN A 372 14.81 6.32 -27.66
C GLN A 372 14.14 4.95 -27.55
N TYR A 373 14.90 3.87 -27.40
CA TYR A 373 14.38 2.51 -27.38
C TYR A 373 14.94 1.71 -26.20
N MET A 374 14.08 0.90 -25.56
CA MET A 374 14.49 0.02 -24.47
C MET A 374 15.57 -0.99 -24.86
N SER A 375 15.60 -1.40 -26.13
CA SER A 375 16.63 -2.30 -26.66
C SER A 375 18.05 -1.69 -26.64
N GLN A 376 18.16 -0.36 -26.66
CA GLN A 376 19.45 0.34 -26.59
C GLN A 376 20.12 0.17 -25.22
N ILE A 377 19.32 -0.04 -24.16
CA ILE A 377 19.82 -0.31 -22.80
C ILE A 377 19.84 -1.80 -22.46
N GLY A 378 19.58 -2.70 -23.41
CA GLY A 378 19.63 -4.14 -23.19
C GLY A 378 18.33 -4.76 -22.67
N ILE A 379 17.19 -4.05 -22.72
CA ILE A 379 15.88 -4.61 -22.35
C ILE A 379 15.08 -4.86 -23.62
N THR A 380 14.72 -6.13 -23.85
CA THR A 380 13.99 -6.57 -25.05
C THR A 380 12.92 -7.59 -24.67
N SER A 381 11.94 -7.81 -25.56
CA SER A 381 11.03 -8.94 -25.40
C SER A 381 11.73 -10.28 -25.65
N THR A 382 11.19 -11.36 -25.06
CA THR A 382 11.60 -12.73 -25.42
C THR A 382 11.27 -13.01 -26.89
N SER A 383 12.01 -13.95 -27.50
CA SER A 383 11.80 -14.33 -28.92
C SER A 383 10.59 -15.26 -29.11
N ASP A 384 10.13 -15.95 -28.06
CA ASP A 384 8.96 -16.82 -28.14
C ASP A 384 7.67 -15.99 -27.99
N PHE A 385 6.85 -15.96 -29.05
CA PHE A 385 5.55 -15.28 -29.02
C PHE A 385 4.59 -15.87 -27.98
N ARG A 386 4.81 -17.14 -27.57
CA ARG A 386 4.01 -17.80 -26.55
C ARG A 386 4.22 -17.25 -25.15
N ASP A 387 5.31 -16.54 -24.92
CA ASP A 387 5.60 -15.89 -23.64
C ASP A 387 4.72 -14.65 -23.36
N GLY A 388 3.87 -14.27 -24.32
CA GLY A 388 2.91 -13.17 -24.15
C GLY A 388 3.51 -11.78 -24.14
N GLY A 389 4.84 -11.63 -24.36
CA GLY A 389 5.54 -10.35 -24.32
C GLY A 389 6.38 -10.15 -23.06
N LYS A 390 6.82 -11.22 -22.43
CA LYS A 390 7.82 -11.16 -21.35
C LYS A 390 9.08 -10.45 -21.79
N LEU A 391 9.74 -9.81 -20.85
CA LEU A 391 10.98 -9.08 -21.05
C LEU A 391 12.18 -9.91 -20.61
N LYS A 392 13.30 -9.69 -21.28
CA LYS A 392 14.63 -10.17 -20.88
C LYS A 392 15.58 -8.99 -20.76
N ILE A 393 16.55 -9.12 -19.86
CA ILE A 393 17.60 -8.14 -19.60
C ILE A 393 18.93 -8.72 -20.04
N ASP A 394 19.68 -7.94 -20.81
CA ASP A 394 21.12 -8.10 -20.97
C ASP A 394 21.79 -7.34 -19.83
N GLU A 395 22.24 -8.07 -18.82
CA GLU A 395 22.81 -7.52 -17.59
C GLU A 395 24.05 -6.67 -17.85
N THR A 396 24.95 -7.16 -18.71
CA THR A 396 26.20 -6.46 -19.04
C THR A 396 25.91 -5.12 -19.68
N LYS A 397 25.00 -5.13 -20.66
CA LYS A 397 24.62 -3.91 -21.38
C LYS A 397 23.90 -2.91 -20.51
N LEU A 398 22.94 -3.39 -19.67
CA LEU A 398 22.19 -2.51 -18.78
C LEU A 398 23.08 -1.88 -17.72
N LYS A 399 23.98 -2.65 -17.08
CA LYS A 399 24.92 -2.11 -16.08
C LYS A 399 25.84 -1.07 -16.70
N LYS A 400 26.37 -1.32 -17.89
CA LYS A 400 27.19 -0.35 -18.62
C LYS A 400 26.42 0.95 -18.88
N MET A 401 25.17 0.86 -19.35
CA MET A 401 24.35 2.04 -19.61
C MET A 401 23.95 2.78 -18.32
N LEU A 402 23.73 2.08 -17.23
CA LEU A 402 23.49 2.69 -15.91
C LEU A 402 24.74 3.43 -15.39
N GLU A 403 25.93 2.93 -15.66
CA GLU A 403 27.19 3.55 -15.25
C GLU A 403 27.54 4.78 -16.11
N GLU A 404 27.43 4.66 -17.42
CA GLU A 404 27.84 5.70 -18.38
C GLU A 404 26.72 6.75 -18.61
N GLN A 405 25.45 6.35 -18.63
CA GLN A 405 24.29 7.16 -19.04
C GLN A 405 23.09 7.03 -18.10
N PRO A 406 23.24 7.18 -16.77
CA PRO A 406 22.16 6.95 -15.80
C PRO A 406 20.93 7.85 -16.01
N GLU A 407 21.16 9.10 -16.44
CA GLU A 407 20.10 10.05 -16.76
C GLU A 407 19.30 9.61 -17.98
N GLY A 408 19.98 9.13 -19.02
CA GLY A 408 19.33 8.62 -20.22
C GLY A 408 18.49 7.37 -19.93
N VAL A 409 19.02 6.46 -19.10
CA VAL A 409 18.25 5.29 -18.65
C VAL A 409 17.02 5.75 -17.86
N TYR A 410 17.17 6.68 -16.91
CA TYR A 410 16.04 7.24 -16.16
C TYR A 410 14.96 7.81 -17.10
N LYS A 411 15.34 8.61 -18.10
CA LYS A 411 14.42 9.20 -19.07
C LYS A 411 13.71 8.16 -19.94
N LEU A 412 14.39 7.08 -20.36
CA LEU A 412 13.73 5.98 -21.09
C LEU A 412 12.55 5.37 -20.33
N PHE A 413 12.65 5.31 -19.01
CA PHE A 413 11.58 4.78 -18.18
C PHE A 413 10.50 5.82 -17.84
N THR A 414 10.87 7.09 -17.67
CA THR A 414 10.06 8.08 -16.98
C THR A 414 9.73 9.32 -17.79
N ALA A 415 10.24 9.47 -19.02
CA ALA A 415 9.97 10.65 -19.84
C ALA A 415 8.47 10.96 -19.90
N ASP A 416 8.17 12.24 -19.88
CA ASP A 416 6.81 12.81 -19.99
C ASP A 416 6.75 13.50 -21.34
N ALA A 417 6.27 12.79 -22.36
CA ALA A 417 6.19 13.32 -23.71
C ALA A 417 5.02 14.31 -23.82
N PRO A 418 5.14 15.35 -24.64
CA PRO A 418 4.02 16.23 -24.93
C PRO A 418 2.81 15.45 -25.44
N GLU A 419 1.63 15.79 -24.94
CA GLU A 419 0.38 15.19 -25.38
C GLU A 419 0.20 15.31 -26.89
N PRO A 420 -0.39 14.29 -27.55
CA PRO A 420 -0.74 14.36 -28.95
C PRO A 420 -1.66 15.55 -29.22
N THR A 421 -1.37 16.31 -30.27
CA THR A 421 -2.20 17.43 -30.70
C THR A 421 -3.34 16.96 -31.60
N LYS A 422 -4.33 17.83 -31.86
CA LYS A 422 -5.39 17.57 -32.83
C LYS A 422 -5.28 18.51 -34.00
N ASP A 423 -5.53 18.01 -35.21
CA ASP A 423 -5.67 18.86 -36.41
C ASP A 423 -7.01 19.61 -36.41
N ALA A 424 -7.19 20.49 -37.39
CA ALA A 424 -8.43 21.26 -37.57
C ALA A 424 -9.68 20.38 -37.80
N GLN A 425 -9.50 19.12 -38.18
CA GLN A 425 -10.55 18.12 -38.41
C GLN A 425 -10.81 17.25 -37.18
N GLY A 426 -10.05 17.46 -36.08
CA GLY A 426 -10.19 16.71 -34.83
C GLY A 426 -9.42 15.38 -34.80
N ASN A 427 -8.63 15.06 -35.82
CA ASN A 427 -7.80 13.87 -35.84
C ASN A 427 -6.57 14.04 -34.92
N THR A 428 -6.19 12.98 -34.25
CA THR A 428 -5.01 12.99 -33.37
C THR A 428 -3.74 13.00 -34.20
N ILE A 429 -2.88 14.01 -33.99
CA ILE A 429 -1.52 14.09 -34.55
C ILE A 429 -0.57 13.52 -33.48
N PRO A 430 0.05 12.34 -33.72
CA PRO A 430 1.02 11.78 -32.80
C PRO A 430 2.23 12.71 -32.58
N ASN A 431 2.82 12.68 -31.38
CA ASN A 431 4.10 13.36 -31.15
C ASN A 431 5.17 12.75 -32.07
N PRO A 432 5.81 13.54 -32.97
CA PRO A 432 6.81 13.03 -33.91
C PRO A 432 8.10 12.55 -33.23
N ASN A 433 8.37 13.03 -32.01
CA ASN A 433 9.56 12.66 -31.27
C ASN A 433 9.41 11.31 -30.56
N GLY A 434 8.21 10.86 -30.27
CA GLY A 434 7.93 9.58 -29.62
C GLY A 434 6.84 9.65 -28.57
N LEU A 435 6.75 8.59 -27.78
CA LEU A 435 5.78 8.43 -26.71
C LEU A 435 6.42 8.69 -25.32
N ASP A 436 5.60 8.64 -24.31
CA ASP A 436 6.02 8.62 -22.91
C ASP A 436 7.07 7.56 -22.61
N GLY A 437 7.77 7.73 -21.51
CA GLY A 437 8.69 6.73 -20.98
C GLY A 437 7.99 5.39 -20.71
N PHE A 438 8.74 4.30 -20.80
CA PHE A 438 8.20 2.94 -20.73
C PHE A 438 7.28 2.71 -19.53
N VAL A 439 7.68 3.16 -18.33
CA VAL A 439 6.87 2.99 -17.10
C VAL A 439 5.54 3.75 -17.18
N ARG A 440 5.54 4.96 -17.73
CA ARG A 440 4.30 5.75 -17.88
C ARG A 440 3.32 5.08 -18.85
N GLN A 441 3.82 4.60 -19.99
CA GLN A 441 2.99 3.84 -20.94
C GLN A 441 2.34 2.61 -20.28
N ILE A 442 3.16 1.79 -19.63
CA ILE A 442 2.72 0.56 -18.94
C ILE A 442 1.71 0.88 -17.82
N GLN A 443 1.93 1.94 -17.05
CA GLN A 443 1.01 2.38 -16.00
C GLN A 443 -0.34 2.82 -16.59
N GLY A 444 -0.33 3.52 -17.71
CA GLY A 444 -1.53 3.90 -18.44
C GLY A 444 -2.31 2.69 -18.96
N PHE A 445 -1.63 1.73 -19.57
CA PHE A 445 -2.23 0.49 -20.06
C PHE A 445 -2.80 -0.37 -18.92
N ALA A 446 -2.07 -0.52 -17.82
CA ALA A 446 -2.54 -1.23 -16.64
C ALA A 446 -3.80 -0.58 -16.06
N THR A 447 -3.85 0.76 -16.02
CA THR A 447 -5.03 1.51 -15.55
C THR A 447 -6.23 1.27 -16.46
N THR A 448 -6.05 1.42 -17.77
CA THR A 448 -7.10 1.19 -18.76
C THR A 448 -7.65 -0.23 -18.71
N LEU A 449 -6.77 -1.23 -18.62
CA LEU A 449 -7.17 -2.64 -18.51
C LEU A 449 -7.95 -2.90 -17.20
N ARG A 450 -7.47 -2.37 -16.08
CA ARG A 450 -8.18 -2.47 -14.79
C ARG A 450 -9.57 -1.86 -14.83
N ASP A 451 -9.74 -0.73 -15.48
CA ASP A 451 -11.04 -0.07 -15.59
C ASP A 451 -12.01 -0.88 -16.48
N LYS A 452 -11.52 -1.45 -17.60
CA LYS A 452 -12.30 -2.39 -18.43
C LYS A 452 -12.71 -3.62 -17.61
N ILE A 453 -11.80 -4.26 -16.90
CA ILE A 453 -12.08 -5.40 -16.01
C ILE A 453 -13.06 -5.01 -14.90
N SER A 454 -12.92 -3.84 -14.30
CA SER A 454 -13.84 -3.34 -13.27
C SER A 454 -15.26 -3.13 -13.79
N GLY A 455 -15.43 -2.69 -15.03
CA GLY A 455 -16.73 -2.60 -15.70
C GLY A 455 -17.39 -3.97 -15.89
N VAL A 456 -16.59 -5.02 -16.07
CA VAL A 456 -17.09 -6.41 -16.24
C VAL A 456 -17.37 -7.09 -14.91
N ALA A 457 -16.40 -7.08 -13.97
CA ALA A 457 -16.41 -7.91 -12.76
C ALA A 457 -16.60 -7.13 -11.44
N GLY A 458 -16.62 -5.81 -11.51
CA GLY A 458 -16.63 -4.94 -10.33
C GLY A 458 -15.30 -4.99 -9.58
N ARG A 459 -15.10 -4.01 -8.70
CA ARG A 459 -14.02 -4.04 -7.69
C ARG A 459 -14.47 -4.85 -6.48
N ASP A 460 -13.56 -5.21 -5.61
CA ASP A 460 -13.92 -5.85 -4.34
C ASP A 460 -14.85 -4.91 -3.55
N GLY A 461 -15.95 -5.47 -3.03
CA GLY A 461 -17.00 -4.70 -2.34
C GLY A 461 -17.98 -3.93 -3.25
N ALA A 462 -17.82 -3.98 -4.59
CA ALA A 462 -18.74 -3.27 -5.50
C ALA A 462 -20.15 -3.88 -5.48
N VAL A 463 -21.17 -3.02 -5.53
CA VAL A 463 -22.58 -3.43 -5.61
C VAL A 463 -22.84 -4.15 -6.93
N ALA A 464 -23.54 -5.29 -6.89
CA ALA A 464 -23.77 -6.16 -8.05
C ALA A 464 -24.39 -5.44 -9.26
N THR A 465 -25.22 -4.45 -9.04
CA THR A 465 -25.89 -3.67 -10.11
C THR A 465 -24.97 -2.72 -10.86
N THR A 466 -23.73 -2.49 -10.40
CA THR A 466 -22.81 -1.52 -10.99
C THR A 466 -21.90 -2.09 -12.08
N TYR A 467 -21.84 -3.42 -12.24
CA TYR A 467 -20.99 -4.08 -13.23
C TYR A 467 -21.72 -5.24 -13.95
N ARG A 468 -21.23 -5.60 -15.15
CA ARG A 468 -21.92 -6.51 -16.07
C ARG A 468 -22.20 -7.90 -15.47
N LEU A 469 -21.18 -8.58 -14.94
CA LEU A 469 -21.35 -9.92 -14.35
C LEU A 469 -22.24 -9.88 -13.10
N GLY A 470 -22.18 -8.82 -12.33
CA GLY A 470 -23.05 -8.64 -11.16
C GLY A 470 -24.53 -8.56 -11.52
N LYS A 471 -24.86 -7.79 -12.56
CA LYS A 471 -26.23 -7.75 -13.11
C LYS A 471 -26.69 -9.13 -13.57
N SER A 472 -25.84 -9.84 -14.32
CA SER A 472 -26.15 -11.20 -14.79
C SER A 472 -26.35 -12.19 -13.65
N LEU A 473 -25.55 -12.10 -12.57
CA LEU A 473 -25.71 -12.92 -11.37
C LEU A 473 -27.03 -12.62 -10.65
N ALA A 474 -27.38 -11.34 -10.48
CA ALA A 474 -28.65 -10.94 -9.87
C ALA A 474 -29.88 -11.39 -10.69
N ASP A 475 -29.80 -11.38 -12.01
CA ASP A 475 -30.87 -11.86 -12.88
C ASP A 475 -31.01 -13.39 -12.81
N LEU A 476 -29.89 -14.12 -12.69
CA LEU A 476 -29.92 -15.57 -12.43
C LEU A 476 -30.57 -15.89 -11.07
N ASP A 477 -30.27 -15.13 -10.02
CA ASP A 477 -30.87 -15.30 -8.70
C ASP A 477 -32.41 -15.11 -8.76
N LYS A 478 -32.89 -14.06 -9.42
CA LYS A 478 -34.32 -13.86 -9.64
C LYS A 478 -34.94 -15.01 -10.41
N SER A 479 -34.26 -15.51 -11.44
CA SER A 479 -34.73 -16.64 -12.23
C SER A 479 -34.80 -17.91 -11.40
N MET A 480 -33.80 -18.19 -10.57
CA MET A 480 -33.79 -19.35 -9.67
C MET A 480 -34.94 -19.28 -8.68
N LEU A 481 -35.18 -18.13 -8.02
CA LEU A 481 -36.31 -17.94 -7.10
C LEU A 481 -37.66 -18.21 -7.81
N SER A 482 -37.85 -17.70 -9.03
CA SER A 482 -39.06 -17.96 -9.81
C SER A 482 -39.24 -19.45 -10.14
N TRP A 483 -38.15 -20.18 -10.40
CA TRP A 483 -38.21 -21.61 -10.65
C TRP A 483 -38.47 -22.40 -9.36
N GLU A 484 -37.92 -22.02 -8.24
CA GLU A 484 -38.19 -22.64 -6.92
C GLU A 484 -39.68 -22.53 -6.55
N ASP A 485 -40.31 -21.38 -6.80
CA ASP A 485 -41.75 -21.21 -6.62
C ASP A 485 -42.58 -22.11 -7.60
N LYS A 486 -42.12 -22.31 -8.82
CA LYS A 486 -42.76 -23.23 -9.76
C LYS A 486 -42.61 -24.69 -9.30
N LEU A 487 -41.42 -25.09 -8.85
CA LEU A 487 -41.17 -26.42 -8.33
C LEU A 487 -42.04 -26.74 -7.13
N LYS A 488 -42.17 -25.81 -6.18
CA LYS A 488 -43.05 -25.96 -5.02
C LYS A 488 -44.50 -26.18 -5.45
N ARG A 489 -45.01 -25.42 -6.43
CA ARG A 489 -46.37 -25.61 -6.98
C ARG A 489 -46.53 -26.97 -7.68
N LYS A 490 -45.50 -27.44 -8.40
CA LYS A 490 -45.50 -28.77 -9.02
C LYS A 490 -45.51 -29.88 -8.00
N GLU A 491 -44.68 -29.77 -6.96
CA GLU A 491 -44.64 -30.71 -5.83
C GLU A 491 -46.03 -30.84 -5.18
N ASP A 492 -46.64 -29.70 -4.84
CA ASP A 492 -48.00 -29.69 -4.28
C ASP A 492 -49.05 -30.30 -5.26
N SER A 493 -48.84 -30.15 -6.56
CA SER A 493 -49.69 -30.77 -7.58
C SER A 493 -49.51 -32.30 -7.61
N TYR A 494 -48.28 -32.79 -7.54
CA TYR A 494 -48.01 -34.22 -7.47
C TYR A 494 -48.59 -34.84 -6.18
N TYR A 495 -48.43 -34.24 -5.03
CA TYR A 495 -49.07 -34.71 -3.78
C TYR A 495 -50.56 -34.79 -3.91
N ARG A 496 -51.23 -33.78 -4.50
CA ARG A 496 -52.68 -33.80 -4.73
C ARG A 496 -53.12 -34.91 -5.69
N ARG A 497 -52.38 -35.14 -6.76
CA ARG A 497 -52.68 -36.21 -7.73
C ARG A 497 -52.52 -37.59 -7.11
N PHE A 498 -51.46 -37.84 -6.35
CA PHE A 498 -51.23 -39.09 -5.66
C PHE A 498 -52.26 -39.34 -4.57
N ALA A 499 -52.65 -38.33 -3.81
CA ALA A 499 -53.72 -38.45 -2.81
C ALA A 499 -55.07 -38.79 -3.45
N ALA A 500 -55.41 -38.17 -4.60
CA ALA A 500 -56.62 -38.51 -5.34
C ALA A 500 -56.60 -39.93 -5.89
N MET A 501 -55.42 -40.38 -6.36
CA MET A 501 -55.22 -41.76 -6.84
C MET A 501 -55.37 -42.77 -5.68
N GLU A 502 -54.80 -42.52 -4.51
CA GLU A 502 -54.99 -43.39 -3.30
C GLU A 502 -56.45 -43.45 -2.86
N GLN A 503 -57.17 -42.32 -2.91
CA GLN A 503 -58.63 -42.29 -2.63
C GLN A 503 -59.40 -43.17 -3.61
N ALA A 504 -59.09 -43.06 -4.93
CA ALA A 504 -59.73 -43.84 -5.96
C ALA A 504 -59.44 -45.35 -5.81
N MET A 505 -58.21 -45.72 -5.45
CA MET A 505 -57.80 -47.11 -5.18
C MET A 505 -58.49 -47.64 -3.92
N ASN A 506 -58.57 -46.87 -2.83
CA ASN A 506 -59.34 -47.21 -1.64
C ASN A 506 -60.80 -47.52 -1.97
N GLN A 507 -61.44 -46.66 -2.78
CA GLN A 507 -62.82 -46.87 -3.25
C GLN A 507 -62.95 -48.15 -4.11
N ALA A 508 -62.03 -48.34 -5.01
CA ALA A 508 -62.00 -49.55 -5.86
C ALA A 508 -61.82 -50.84 -5.04
N ASN A 509 -60.88 -50.80 -4.07
CA ASN A 509 -60.64 -51.91 -3.13
C ASN A 509 -61.84 -52.21 -2.26
N SER A 510 -62.54 -51.19 -1.73
CA SER A 510 -63.76 -51.36 -0.93
C SER A 510 -64.92 -51.88 -1.80
N GLN A 511 -65.05 -51.45 -3.05
CA GLN A 511 -66.04 -51.99 -4.01
C GLN A 511 -65.74 -53.46 -4.36
N SER A 512 -64.47 -53.77 -4.56
CA SER A 512 -64.03 -55.17 -4.82
C SER A 512 -64.29 -56.05 -3.60
N ALA A 513 -64.02 -55.57 -2.41
CA ALA A 513 -64.31 -56.31 -1.16
C ALA A 513 -65.84 -56.50 -0.96
N THR A 514 -66.65 -55.49 -1.30
CA THR A 514 -68.11 -55.59 -1.23
C THR A 514 -68.61 -56.61 -2.27
N LEU A 515 -68.11 -56.59 -3.51
CA LEU A 515 -68.44 -57.56 -4.55
C LEU A 515 -68.00 -58.98 -4.17
N ALA A 516 -66.82 -59.15 -3.60
CA ALA A 516 -66.34 -60.47 -3.10
C ALA A 516 -67.23 -60.98 -1.94
N GLY A 517 -67.70 -60.07 -1.08
CA GLY A 517 -68.66 -60.40 -0.01
C GLY A 517 -70.04 -60.83 -0.57
N TYR A 518 -70.49 -60.23 -1.65
CA TYR A 518 -71.77 -60.65 -2.31
C TYR A 518 -71.62 -61.97 -3.06
N LEU A 519 -70.46 -62.25 -3.65
CA LEU A 519 -70.19 -63.51 -4.35
C LEU A 519 -69.89 -64.69 -3.38
N GLY A 520 -69.40 -64.38 -2.17
CA GLY A 520 -69.13 -65.40 -1.15
C GLY A 520 -70.36 -65.82 -0.32
N GLN A 521 -71.51 -65.12 -0.43
CA GLN A 521 -72.77 -65.52 0.23
C GLN A 521 -73.69 -66.37 -0.63
N GLY A 522 -73.23 -66.79 -1.84
CA GLY A 522 -74.02 -67.56 -2.77
C GLY A 522 -73.59 -69.02 -2.93
N GLN A 523 -72.99 -69.65 -1.88
CA GLN A 523 -72.78 -71.08 -1.81
C GLN A 523 -73.45 -71.70 -0.60
#